data_87e1f21ef67040b608b308f682a3169c
#
_entry.id   87e1f21ef67040b608b308f682a3169c
#
_cell.length_a   1.000
_cell.length_b   1.000
_cell.length_c   1.000
_cell.angle_alpha   90.00
_cell.angle_beta   90.00
_cell.angle_gamma   90.00
#
_symmetry.space_group_name_H-M   'P 1'
#
loop_
_entity.id
_entity.type
_entity.pdbx_description
1 polymer ?
#
loop_
_entity_poly.entity_id
_entity_poly.type
_entity_poly.pdbx_seq_one_letter_code
_entity_poly.pdbx_strand_id
1 'polypeptide(L)'
;MAAPRVDYESLADLRYHIRRFLRVREEAARAAGVEPQQYVVLLQVKGLERRQPATIGALAERLQIRHHATVQLVDRLVERGMVRRRRAERDRRGVVVELTARGEAILKKLALYSLAELQMAGQALAATLTRVVDLRGIGRRPRSKKSGPMGPRM
;
A
#
# COMPACT_ATOMS: atom_id res chain seq x y z
N MET A 1 30.19 -12.34 18.17
CA MET A 1 28.90 -12.37 17.41
C MET A 1 29.21 -12.07 15.93
N ALA A 2 28.84 -12.97 15.03
CA ALA A 2 28.97 -12.71 13.61
C ALA A 2 27.95 -11.61 13.21
N ALA A 3 28.40 -10.63 12.43
CA ALA A 3 27.51 -9.61 11.88
C ALA A 3 26.38 -10.26 11.05
N PRO A 4 25.16 -9.72 11.07
CA PRO A 4 24.08 -10.28 10.27
C PRO A 4 24.49 -10.25 8.79
N ARG A 5 24.35 -11.38 8.13
CA ARG A 5 24.60 -11.48 6.69
C ARG A 5 23.52 -10.71 5.96
N VAL A 6 23.92 -9.72 5.15
CA VAL A 6 23.00 -8.93 4.34
C VAL A 6 22.83 -9.62 2.99
N ASP A 7 21.60 -9.98 2.67
CA ASP A 7 21.23 -10.53 1.36
C ASP A 7 20.84 -9.39 0.40
N TYR A 8 21.85 -8.85 -0.26
CA TYR A 8 21.68 -7.75 -1.21
C TYR A 8 20.89 -8.15 -2.45
N GLU A 9 20.99 -9.41 -2.88
CA GLU A 9 20.26 -9.93 -4.03
C GLU A 9 18.75 -9.90 -3.79
N SER A 10 18.31 -10.47 -2.68
CA SER A 10 16.88 -10.45 -2.31
C SER A 10 16.33 -9.03 -2.10
N LEU A 11 17.13 -8.13 -1.53
CA LEU A 11 16.74 -6.73 -1.37
C LEU A 11 16.61 -6.00 -2.71
N ALA A 12 17.54 -6.25 -3.63
CA ALA A 12 17.50 -5.68 -4.99
C ALA A 12 16.28 -6.20 -5.75
N ASP A 13 16.01 -7.49 -5.69
CA ASP A 13 14.85 -8.12 -6.31
C ASP A 13 13.53 -7.56 -5.76
N LEU A 14 13.44 -7.39 -4.44
CA LEU A 14 12.25 -6.81 -3.82
C LEU A 14 11.97 -5.40 -4.36
N ARG A 15 13.00 -4.54 -4.42
CA ARG A 15 12.84 -3.19 -4.96
C ARG A 15 12.48 -3.20 -6.44
N TYR A 16 13.05 -4.10 -7.22
CA TYR A 16 12.72 -4.27 -8.63
C TYR A 16 11.24 -4.63 -8.81
N HIS A 17 10.72 -5.60 -8.08
CA HIS A 17 9.32 -6.02 -8.18
C HIS A 17 8.34 -4.93 -7.70
N ILE A 18 8.68 -4.20 -6.63
CA ILE A 18 7.87 -3.06 -6.17
C ILE A 18 7.81 -1.98 -7.27
N ARG A 19 8.95 -1.59 -7.82
CA ARG A 19 9.01 -0.56 -8.86
C ARG A 19 8.25 -0.97 -10.12
N ARG A 20 8.43 -2.21 -10.57
CA ARG A 20 7.71 -2.75 -11.73
C ARG A 20 6.20 -2.72 -11.51
N PHE A 21 5.75 -3.16 -10.34
CA PHE A 21 4.35 -3.14 -9.95
C PHE A 21 3.74 -1.72 -10.00
N LEU A 22 4.45 -0.74 -9.44
CA LEU A 22 4.00 0.65 -9.46
C LEU A 22 4.01 1.24 -10.87
N ARG A 23 5.05 0.97 -11.66
CA ARG A 23 5.17 1.49 -13.03
C ARG A 23 4.03 1.04 -13.93
N VAL A 24 3.67 -0.21 -13.91
CA VAL A 24 2.56 -0.74 -14.73
C VAL A 24 1.25 -0.01 -14.40
N ARG A 25 1.02 0.29 -13.14
CA ARG A 25 -0.16 1.06 -12.70
C ARG A 25 -0.11 2.51 -13.12
N GLU A 26 1.03 3.13 -13.04
CA GLU A 26 1.23 4.51 -13.48
C GLU A 26 0.94 4.64 -14.99
N GLU A 27 1.42 3.70 -15.78
CA GLU A 27 1.15 3.63 -17.22
C GLU A 27 -0.35 3.44 -17.51
N ALA A 28 -1.03 2.56 -16.77
CA ALA A 28 -2.45 2.33 -16.91
C ALA A 28 -3.27 3.57 -16.53
N ALA A 29 -2.90 4.27 -15.46
CA ALA A 29 -3.54 5.51 -15.06
C ALA A 29 -3.42 6.58 -16.14
N ARG A 30 -2.22 6.80 -16.68
CA ARG A 30 -1.98 7.75 -17.77
C ARG A 30 -2.76 7.39 -19.04
N ALA A 31 -2.82 6.12 -19.39
CA ALA A 31 -3.62 5.63 -20.52
C ALA A 31 -5.12 5.90 -20.34
N ALA A 32 -5.61 5.93 -19.11
CA ALA A 32 -6.98 6.31 -18.77
C ALA A 32 -7.18 7.82 -18.61
N GLY A 33 -6.16 8.64 -18.88
CA GLY A 33 -6.21 10.10 -18.76
C GLY A 33 -6.15 10.61 -17.31
N VAL A 34 -5.63 9.82 -16.39
CA VAL A 34 -5.51 10.17 -14.97
C VAL A 34 -4.04 10.20 -14.59
N GLU A 35 -3.61 11.26 -13.89
CA GLU A 35 -2.28 11.29 -13.32
C GLU A 35 -2.12 10.19 -12.25
N PRO A 36 -0.96 9.51 -12.18
CA PRO A 36 -0.75 8.43 -11.22
C PRO A 36 -1.05 8.80 -9.77
N GLN A 37 -0.64 9.98 -9.34
CA GLN A 37 -0.93 10.47 -7.98
C GLN A 37 -2.42 10.72 -7.75
N GLN A 38 -3.16 11.16 -8.76
CA GLN A 38 -4.61 11.34 -8.69
C GLN A 38 -5.32 10.00 -8.49
N TYR A 39 -4.90 8.97 -9.22
CA TYR A 39 -5.42 7.61 -9.02
C TYR A 39 -5.22 7.14 -7.58
N VAL A 40 -4.03 7.35 -7.03
CA VAL A 40 -3.74 6.93 -5.64
C VAL A 40 -4.64 7.67 -4.65
N VAL A 41 -4.92 8.96 -4.86
CA VAL A 41 -5.89 9.71 -4.03
C VAL A 41 -7.28 9.08 -4.09
N LEU A 42 -7.79 8.82 -5.31
CA LEU A 42 -9.10 8.17 -5.48
C LEU A 42 -9.18 6.83 -4.73
N LEU A 43 -8.13 6.03 -4.83
CA LEU A 43 -8.04 4.73 -4.16
C LEU A 43 -8.04 4.88 -2.63
N GLN A 44 -7.29 5.85 -2.08
CA GLN A 44 -7.26 6.08 -0.64
C GLN A 44 -8.58 6.64 -0.11
N VAL A 45 -9.22 7.55 -0.83
CA VAL A 45 -10.57 8.04 -0.48
C VAL A 45 -11.55 6.88 -0.37
N LYS A 46 -11.58 6.00 -1.36
CA LYS A 46 -12.46 4.83 -1.37
C LYS A 46 -12.13 3.84 -0.25
N GLY A 47 -10.86 3.59 -0.04
CA GLY A 47 -10.39 2.67 1.00
C GLY A 47 -10.70 3.14 2.43
N LEU A 48 -10.80 4.44 2.65
CA LEU A 48 -11.13 5.02 3.95
C LEU A 48 -12.63 5.04 4.26
N GLU A 49 -13.51 4.96 3.26
CA GLU A 49 -14.97 5.17 3.40
C GLU A 49 -15.61 4.45 4.61
N ARG A 50 -15.17 3.22 4.88
CA ARG A 50 -15.72 2.39 5.97
C ARG A 50 -14.88 2.40 7.25
N ARG A 51 -13.80 3.15 7.29
CA ARG A 51 -12.84 3.15 8.41
C ARG A 51 -12.84 4.46 9.17
N GLN A 52 -12.71 5.55 8.45
CA GLN A 52 -12.60 6.90 8.99
C GLN A 52 -12.88 7.92 7.90
N PRO A 53 -13.25 9.16 8.26
CA PRO A 53 -13.42 10.24 7.28
C PRO A 53 -12.14 10.49 6.49
N ALA A 54 -12.26 10.62 5.17
CA ALA A 54 -11.15 10.97 4.28
C ALA A 54 -10.86 12.48 4.35
N THR A 55 -10.30 12.92 5.45
CA THR A 55 -9.83 14.30 5.63
C THR A 55 -8.51 14.52 4.88
N ILE A 56 -8.13 15.77 4.65
CA ILE A 56 -6.81 16.09 4.06
C ILE A 56 -5.68 15.49 4.89
N GLY A 57 -5.77 15.58 6.23
CA GLY A 57 -4.76 14.99 7.13
C GLY A 57 -4.64 13.48 6.99
N ALA A 58 -5.77 12.78 6.97
CA ALA A 58 -5.80 11.32 6.77
C ALA A 58 -5.23 10.91 5.41
N LEU A 59 -5.59 11.64 4.35
CA LEU A 59 -5.07 11.40 3.00
C LEU A 59 -3.56 11.69 2.90
N ALA A 60 -3.08 12.78 3.49
CA ALA A 60 -1.66 13.12 3.52
C ALA A 60 -0.82 12.01 4.16
N GLU A 61 -1.28 11.46 5.28
CA GLU A 61 -0.65 10.31 5.93
C GLU A 61 -0.65 9.08 5.05
N ARG A 62 -1.80 8.73 4.48
CA ARG A 62 -1.94 7.56 3.59
C ARG A 62 -1.11 7.66 2.32
N LEU A 63 -0.94 8.88 1.79
CA LEU A 63 -0.14 9.17 0.61
C LEU A 63 1.35 9.36 0.94
N GLN A 64 1.70 9.55 2.22
CA GLN A 64 3.06 9.88 2.67
C GLN A 64 3.61 11.14 2.00
N ILE A 65 2.78 12.15 1.86
CA ILE A 65 3.13 13.47 1.32
C ILE A 65 2.67 14.58 2.25
N ARG A 66 3.14 15.79 2.00
CA ARG A 66 2.82 16.96 2.82
C ARG A 66 1.37 17.38 2.65
N HIS A 67 0.82 18.02 3.69
CA HIS A 67 -0.56 18.50 3.72
C HIS A 67 -0.91 19.38 2.52
N HIS A 68 -0.09 20.39 2.20
CA HIS A 68 -0.35 21.28 1.07
C HIS A 68 -0.31 20.59 -0.30
N ALA A 69 0.57 19.60 -0.48
CA ALA A 69 0.62 18.80 -1.70
C ALA A 69 -0.66 17.96 -1.85
N THR A 70 -1.18 17.44 -0.74
CA THR A 70 -2.47 16.72 -0.72
C THR A 70 -3.62 17.64 -1.11
N VAL A 71 -3.66 18.86 -0.57
CA VAL A 71 -4.66 19.88 -0.94
C VAL A 71 -4.63 20.14 -2.45
N GLN A 72 -3.46 20.34 -3.03
CA GLN A 72 -3.31 20.58 -4.48
C GLN A 72 -3.82 19.40 -5.32
N LEU A 73 -3.54 18.17 -4.93
CA LEU A 73 -4.04 16.98 -5.62
C LEU A 73 -5.57 16.89 -5.53
N VAL A 74 -6.14 17.15 -4.37
CA VAL A 74 -7.58 17.18 -4.18
C VAL A 74 -8.23 18.30 -5.00
N ASP A 75 -7.64 19.49 -5.02
CA ASP A 75 -8.14 20.60 -5.83
C ASP A 75 -8.24 20.24 -7.31
N ARG A 76 -7.20 19.62 -7.87
CA ARG A 76 -7.20 19.14 -9.26
C ARG A 76 -8.28 18.10 -9.53
N LEU A 77 -8.51 17.20 -8.58
CA LEU A 77 -9.57 16.19 -8.70
C LEU A 77 -10.96 16.80 -8.60
N VAL A 78 -11.14 17.83 -7.77
CA VAL A 78 -12.39 18.61 -7.71
C VAL A 78 -12.63 19.30 -9.05
N GLU A 79 -11.64 19.98 -9.61
CA GLU A 79 -11.74 20.64 -10.94
C GLU A 79 -12.11 19.65 -12.04
N ARG A 80 -11.63 18.42 -11.97
CA ARG A 80 -11.95 17.35 -12.92
C ARG A 80 -13.27 16.63 -12.65
N GLY A 81 -13.97 17.01 -11.57
CA GLY A 81 -15.25 16.41 -11.18
C GLY A 81 -15.16 14.98 -10.70
N MET A 82 -13.99 14.55 -10.21
CA MET A 82 -13.76 13.19 -9.72
C MET A 82 -13.97 13.02 -8.22
N VAL A 83 -13.79 14.11 -7.47
CA VAL A 83 -14.09 14.17 -6.04
C VAL A 83 -14.82 15.46 -5.71
N ARG A 84 -15.44 15.49 -4.55
CA ARG A 84 -16.06 16.68 -3.95
C ARG A 84 -15.67 16.78 -2.50
N ARG A 85 -15.69 17.99 -1.96
CA ARG A 85 -15.56 18.26 -0.54
C ARG A 85 -16.92 18.32 0.11
N ARG A 86 -17.05 17.67 1.25
CA ARG A 86 -18.24 17.72 2.10
C ARG A 86 -17.83 18.06 3.53
N ARG A 87 -18.66 18.81 4.24
CA ARG A 87 -18.48 19.01 5.68
C ARG A 87 -18.87 17.73 6.43
N ALA A 88 -18.04 17.32 7.40
CA ALA A 88 -18.37 16.21 8.28
C ALA A 88 -19.57 16.57 9.17
N GLU A 89 -20.54 15.65 9.28
CA GLU A 89 -21.79 15.88 10.02
C GLU A 89 -21.57 16.13 11.51
N ARG A 90 -20.51 15.56 12.11
CA ARG A 90 -20.22 15.61 13.54
C ARG A 90 -19.19 16.66 13.96
N ASP A 91 -18.41 17.16 13.02
CA ASP A 91 -17.42 18.20 13.28
C ASP A 91 -17.55 19.30 12.22
N ARG A 92 -18.05 20.46 12.65
CA ARG A 92 -18.21 21.63 11.77
C ARG A 92 -16.90 22.16 11.17
N ARG A 93 -15.73 21.68 11.66
CA ARG A 93 -14.40 22.07 11.21
C ARG A 93 -13.79 21.08 10.22
N GLY A 94 -14.34 19.87 10.14
CA GLY A 94 -13.81 18.81 9.30
C GLY A 94 -14.37 18.87 7.88
N VAL A 95 -13.50 18.89 6.89
CA VAL A 95 -13.84 18.69 5.49
C VAL A 95 -13.45 17.27 5.11
N VAL A 96 -14.40 16.55 4.54
CA VAL A 96 -14.24 15.18 4.05
C VAL A 96 -14.23 15.18 2.53
N VAL A 97 -13.33 14.42 1.93
CA VAL A 97 -13.26 14.20 0.49
C VAL A 97 -14.05 12.95 0.13
N GLU A 98 -14.91 13.06 -0.86
CA GLU A 98 -15.74 11.96 -1.36
C GLU A 98 -15.57 11.79 -2.86
N LEU A 99 -15.71 10.57 -3.36
CA LEU A 99 -15.76 10.31 -4.79
C LEU A 99 -17.11 10.77 -5.37
N THR A 100 -17.05 11.33 -6.59
CA THR A 100 -18.22 11.50 -7.44
C THR A 100 -18.50 10.20 -8.21
N ALA A 101 -19.64 10.11 -8.88
CA ALA A 101 -19.94 8.97 -9.76
C ALA A 101 -18.87 8.79 -10.85
N ARG A 102 -18.35 9.91 -11.40
CA ARG A 102 -17.24 9.90 -12.37
C ARG A 102 -15.95 9.36 -11.76
N GLY A 103 -15.60 9.81 -10.56
CA GLY A 103 -14.43 9.34 -9.84
C GLY A 103 -14.53 7.85 -9.52
N GLU A 104 -15.69 7.38 -9.10
CA GLU A 104 -15.95 5.95 -8.86
C GLU A 104 -15.79 5.09 -10.11
N ALA A 105 -16.32 5.53 -11.24
CA ALA A 105 -16.24 4.80 -12.51
C ALA A 105 -14.79 4.64 -12.97
N ILE A 106 -14.00 5.70 -12.91
CA ILE A 106 -12.57 5.68 -13.25
C ILE A 106 -11.78 4.81 -12.29
N LEU A 107 -12.02 4.97 -10.99
CA LEU A 107 -11.37 4.17 -9.97
C LEU A 107 -11.64 2.68 -10.15
N LYS A 108 -12.89 2.29 -10.37
CA LYS A 108 -13.28 0.90 -10.59
C LYS A 108 -12.54 0.28 -11.76
N LYS A 109 -12.48 0.98 -12.90
CA LYS A 109 -11.76 0.54 -14.11
C LYS A 109 -10.29 0.28 -13.82
N LEU A 110 -9.61 1.22 -13.15
CA LEU A 110 -8.19 1.13 -12.82
C LEU A 110 -7.92 0.08 -11.72
N ALA A 111 -8.83 -0.05 -10.76
CA ALA A 111 -8.72 -1.06 -9.71
C ALA A 111 -8.85 -2.49 -10.26
N LEU A 112 -9.76 -2.72 -11.18
CA LEU A 112 -9.91 -4.03 -11.84
C LEU A 112 -8.66 -4.40 -12.64
N TYR A 113 -8.08 -3.44 -13.36
CA TYR A 113 -6.81 -3.63 -14.05
C TYR A 113 -5.68 -3.97 -13.07
N SER A 114 -5.59 -3.25 -11.96
CA SER A 114 -4.61 -3.49 -10.91
C SER A 114 -4.73 -4.87 -10.26
N LEU A 115 -5.97 -5.34 -10.05
CA LEU A 115 -6.21 -6.68 -9.51
C LEU A 115 -5.75 -7.77 -10.49
N ALA A 116 -6.04 -7.62 -11.78
CA ALA A 116 -5.59 -8.56 -12.81
C ALA A 116 -4.06 -8.66 -12.86
N GLU A 117 -3.36 -7.52 -12.82
CA GLU A 117 -1.90 -7.48 -12.76
C GLU A 117 -1.34 -8.12 -11.49
N LEU A 118 -1.96 -7.90 -10.33
CA LEU A 118 -1.57 -8.55 -9.08
C LEU A 118 -1.73 -10.06 -9.12
N GLN A 119 -2.78 -10.56 -9.75
CA GLN A 119 -2.98 -12.00 -9.92
C GLN A 119 -1.90 -12.63 -10.79
N MET A 120 -1.39 -11.90 -11.79
CA MET A 120 -0.35 -12.39 -12.70
C MET A 120 1.06 -12.24 -12.12
N ALA A 121 1.38 -11.08 -11.58
CA ALA A 121 2.74 -10.70 -11.18
C ALA A 121 2.95 -10.63 -9.64
N GLY A 122 1.88 -10.67 -8.86
CA GLY A 122 1.94 -10.50 -7.42
C GLY A 122 2.65 -11.63 -6.70
N GLN A 123 2.65 -12.85 -7.26
CA GLN A 123 3.33 -13.99 -6.65
C GLN A 123 4.84 -13.81 -6.56
N ALA A 124 5.46 -13.22 -7.58
CA ALA A 124 6.90 -12.93 -7.56
C ALA A 124 7.26 -11.91 -6.50
N LEU A 125 6.44 -10.86 -6.35
CA LEU A 125 6.59 -9.85 -5.30
C LEU A 125 6.42 -10.47 -3.91
N ALA A 126 5.38 -11.27 -3.70
CA ALA A 126 5.10 -11.95 -2.44
C ALA A 126 6.22 -12.93 -2.07
N ALA A 127 6.72 -13.73 -3.01
CA ALA A 127 7.81 -14.66 -2.78
C ALA A 127 9.11 -13.94 -2.40
N THR A 128 9.42 -12.82 -3.07
CA THR A 128 10.61 -12.02 -2.76
C THR A 128 10.51 -11.37 -1.38
N LEU A 129 9.33 -10.82 -1.05
CA LEU A 129 9.09 -10.25 0.27
C LEU A 129 9.24 -11.31 1.37
N THR A 130 8.68 -12.50 1.18
CA THR A 130 8.78 -13.63 2.10
C THR A 130 10.25 -14.00 2.34
N ARG A 131 11.06 -14.12 1.29
CA ARG A 131 12.51 -14.39 1.42
C ARG A 131 13.21 -13.35 2.29
N VAL A 132 12.96 -12.06 2.04
CA VAL A 132 13.59 -10.97 2.81
C VAL A 132 13.17 -10.99 4.28
N VAL A 133 11.90 -11.31 4.57
CA VAL A 133 11.37 -11.38 5.93
C VAL A 133 11.86 -12.62 6.65
N ASP A 134 11.90 -13.77 6.00
CA ASP A 134 12.29 -15.05 6.59
C ASP A 134 13.78 -15.13 6.91
N LEU A 135 14.63 -14.39 6.21
CA LEU A 135 16.05 -14.24 6.54
C LEU A 135 16.30 -13.72 7.97
N ARG A 136 15.32 -13.05 8.57
CA ARG A 136 15.35 -12.68 10.00
C ARG A 136 15.02 -13.87 10.93
N GLY A 137 14.37 -14.92 10.42
CA GLY A 137 13.99 -16.12 11.17
C GLY A 137 15.10 -17.13 11.37
N ILE A 138 16.16 -17.09 10.59
CA ILE A 138 17.29 -18.04 10.65
C ILE A 138 18.14 -17.85 11.93
N GLY A 139 17.93 -16.76 12.68
CA GLY A 139 18.56 -16.52 13.99
C GLY A 139 17.90 -17.23 15.19
N ARG A 140 16.74 -17.83 15.05
CA ARG A 140 16.09 -18.62 16.10
C ARG A 140 16.44 -20.10 15.92
N ARG A 141 17.56 -20.52 16.51
CA ARG A 141 17.81 -21.94 16.77
C ARG A 141 16.61 -22.53 17.54
N PRO A 142 16.07 -23.68 17.10
CA PRO A 142 15.12 -24.40 17.94
C PRO A 142 15.83 -24.75 19.25
N ARG A 143 15.23 -24.40 20.39
CA ARG A 143 15.66 -24.85 21.68
C ARG A 143 15.72 -26.39 21.66
N SER A 144 16.92 -26.94 21.69
CA SER A 144 17.10 -28.37 21.91
C SER A 144 16.46 -28.72 23.25
N LYS A 145 15.45 -29.58 23.21
CA LYS A 145 14.96 -30.24 24.41
C LYS A 145 16.15 -31.02 25.01
N LYS A 146 16.67 -30.55 26.12
CA LYS A 146 17.55 -31.36 26.97
C LYS A 146 16.74 -32.57 27.41
N SER A 147 17.03 -33.71 26.83
CA SER A 147 16.69 -35.00 27.42
C SER A 147 17.41 -35.08 28.77
N GLY A 148 16.65 -35.14 29.84
CA GLY A 148 17.15 -35.36 31.19
C GLY A 148 17.81 -36.73 31.32
N PRO A 149 18.76 -36.89 32.26
CA PRO A 149 19.47 -38.14 32.47
C PRO A 149 18.53 -39.19 33.06
N MET A 150 18.52 -40.34 32.42
CA MET A 150 17.90 -41.56 32.93
C MET A 150 18.68 -42.04 34.17
N GLY A 151 18.04 -42.01 35.32
CA GLY A 151 18.60 -42.52 36.56
C GLY A 151 18.81 -44.04 36.53
N PRO A 152 19.71 -44.59 37.34
CA PRO A 152 20.07 -45.98 37.29
C PRO A 152 18.95 -46.86 37.87
N ARG A 153 18.66 -47.93 37.17
CA ARG A 153 17.88 -49.05 37.71
C ARG A 153 18.77 -49.85 38.64
N MET A 154 18.33 -50.00 39.87
CA MET A 154 18.70 -51.11 40.66
C MET A 154 17.83 -52.30 40.37
#